data_2a8743a74da614d729a12e66b0c6ef13
#
_entry.id   2a8743a74da614d729a12e66b0c6ef13
#
_cell.length_a   1.000
_cell.length_b   1.000
_cell.length_c   1.000
_cell.angle_alpha   90.00
_cell.angle_beta   90.00
_cell.angle_gamma   90.00
#
_symmetry.space_group_name_H-M   'P 1'
#
loop_
_entity.id
_entity.type
_entity.pdbx_description
1 polymer ?
#
loop_
_entity_poly.entity_id
_entity_poly.type
_entity_poly.pdbx_seq_one_letter_code
_entity_poly.pdbx_strand_id
1 'polypeptide(L)'
;MIPVLIVDDHSDIRRLLSITLGKEFEVLEAEDAASALDAVRRHHPKIILLDVMMPGKMNGLQMLEAIKTNPQTQDILVAMISARGQVADHDDARRRGADAYFVKPFSPLQVAAWVRSKVE
;
A
#
# COMPACT_ATOMS: atom_id res chain seq x y z
N MET A 1 14.45 11.51 3.31
CA MET A 1 13.30 11.24 2.42
C MET A 1 12.20 10.52 3.19
N ILE A 2 10.96 10.77 2.79
CA ILE A 2 9.80 10.15 3.43
C ILE A 2 9.69 8.69 2.98
N PRO A 3 9.57 7.73 3.91
CA PRO A 3 9.47 6.31 3.53
C PRO A 3 8.07 5.94 3.06
N VAL A 4 8.02 5.25 1.93
CA VAL A 4 6.80 4.71 1.32
C VAL A 4 7.01 3.22 1.12
N LEU A 5 6.10 2.41 1.66
CA LEU A 5 6.16 0.95 1.57
C LEU A 5 5.23 0.46 0.45
N ILE A 6 5.78 -0.35 -0.44
CA ILE A 6 5.02 -0.98 -1.52
C ILE A 6 4.89 -2.47 -1.19
N VAL A 7 3.65 -2.95 -1.10
CA VAL A 7 3.35 -4.34 -0.75
C VAL A 7 2.58 -5.00 -1.89
N ASP A 8 3.24 -5.89 -2.61
CA ASP A 8 2.67 -6.61 -3.74
C ASP A 8 3.50 -7.85 -3.97
N ASP A 9 2.88 -8.98 -4.25
CA ASP A 9 3.60 -10.23 -4.53
C ASP A 9 4.18 -10.26 -5.96
N HIS A 10 3.77 -9.33 -6.83
CA HIS A 10 4.29 -9.22 -8.19
C HIS A 10 5.50 -8.29 -8.22
N SER A 11 6.68 -8.85 -8.49
CA SER A 11 7.92 -8.07 -8.48
C SER A 11 7.95 -6.97 -9.54
N ASP A 12 7.31 -7.17 -10.68
CA ASP A 12 7.24 -6.18 -11.75
C ASP A 12 6.41 -4.95 -11.33
N ILE A 13 5.34 -5.14 -10.57
CA ILE A 13 4.54 -4.04 -10.05
C ILE A 13 5.35 -3.26 -9.02
N ARG A 14 6.02 -3.96 -8.09
CA ARG A 14 6.89 -3.29 -7.11
C ARG A 14 7.97 -2.48 -7.80
N ARG A 15 8.60 -3.06 -8.83
CA ARG A 15 9.66 -2.38 -9.58
C ARG A 15 9.15 -1.12 -10.27
N LEU A 16 7.98 -1.21 -10.92
CA LEU A 16 7.36 -0.08 -11.60
C LEU A 16 7.14 1.09 -10.62
N LEU A 17 6.53 0.80 -9.49
CA LEU A 17 6.26 1.83 -8.47
C LEU A 17 7.54 2.34 -7.82
N SER A 18 8.53 1.47 -7.60
CA SER A 18 9.82 1.87 -7.04
C SER A 18 10.55 2.84 -7.96
N ILE A 19 10.55 2.59 -9.26
CA ILE A 19 11.16 3.49 -10.22
C ILE A 19 10.41 4.82 -10.25
N THR A 20 9.09 4.77 -10.24
CA THR A 20 8.25 5.97 -10.31
C THR A 20 8.44 6.87 -9.09
N LEU A 21 8.53 6.29 -7.89
CA LEU A 21 8.59 7.05 -6.63
C LEU A 21 10.02 7.26 -6.11
N GLY A 22 10.98 6.49 -6.57
CA GLY A 22 12.31 6.43 -5.97
C GLY A 22 13.14 7.69 -6.03
N LYS A 23 12.78 8.65 -6.88
CA LYS A 23 13.49 9.92 -6.97
C LYS A 23 13.09 10.89 -5.86
N GLU A 24 11.89 10.74 -5.31
CA GLU A 24 11.33 11.67 -4.34
C GLU A 24 11.15 11.05 -2.95
N PHE A 25 11.06 9.72 -2.87
CA PHE A 25 10.74 9.02 -1.63
C PHE A 25 11.73 7.89 -1.36
N GLU A 26 11.86 7.53 -0.08
CA GLU A 26 12.55 6.31 0.30
C GLU A 26 11.59 5.14 0.10
N VAL A 27 11.83 4.34 -0.94
CA VAL A 27 10.94 3.24 -1.28
C VAL A 27 11.37 1.97 -0.57
N LEU A 28 10.43 1.35 0.13
CA LEU A 28 10.58 0.06 0.78
C LEU A 28 9.65 -0.92 0.08
N GLU A 29 10.04 -2.19 -0.02
CA GLU A 29 9.25 -3.21 -0.71
C GLU A 29 9.02 -4.42 0.18
N ALA A 30 7.84 -5.02 0.03
CA ALA A 30 7.50 -6.28 0.68
C ALA A 30 6.62 -7.10 -0.26
N GLU A 31 6.73 -8.41 -0.20
CA GLU A 31 5.99 -9.30 -1.10
C GLU A 31 4.78 -9.96 -0.42
N ASP A 32 4.67 -9.85 0.90
CA ASP A 32 3.56 -10.42 1.66
C ASP A 32 3.29 -9.59 2.92
N ALA A 33 2.22 -9.92 3.63
CA ALA A 33 1.84 -9.17 4.82
C ALA A 33 2.84 -9.33 5.95
N ALA A 34 3.44 -10.51 6.13
CA ALA A 34 4.37 -10.75 7.23
C ALA A 34 5.62 -9.86 7.09
N SER A 35 6.23 -9.84 5.89
CA SER A 35 7.40 -8.99 5.65
C SER A 35 7.01 -7.51 5.66
N ALA A 36 5.80 -7.17 5.20
CA ALA A 36 5.30 -5.80 5.23
C ALA A 36 5.12 -5.28 6.65
N LEU A 37 4.53 -6.07 7.53
CA LEU A 37 4.33 -5.67 8.92
C LEU A 37 5.66 -5.51 9.66
N ASP A 38 6.65 -6.34 9.33
CA ASP A 38 8.01 -6.18 9.86
C ASP A 38 8.62 -4.84 9.39
N ALA A 39 8.46 -4.51 8.11
CA ALA A 39 8.94 -3.23 7.57
C ALA A 39 8.23 -2.04 8.24
N VAL A 40 6.94 -2.16 8.51
CA VAL A 40 6.17 -1.13 9.23
C VAL A 40 6.77 -0.89 10.61
N ARG A 41 7.07 -1.95 11.35
CA ARG A 41 7.65 -1.83 12.70
C ARG A 41 9.03 -1.20 12.67
N ARG A 42 9.85 -1.53 11.68
CA ARG A 42 11.24 -1.05 11.59
C ARG A 42 11.36 0.37 11.08
N HIS A 43 10.56 0.73 10.09
CA HIS A 43 10.77 1.96 9.31
C HIS A 43 9.67 3.00 9.48
N HIS A 44 8.54 2.65 10.04
CA HIS A 44 7.40 3.55 10.22
C HIS A 44 7.08 4.34 8.94
N PRO A 45 6.70 3.66 7.84
CA PRO A 45 6.43 4.37 6.60
C PRO A 45 5.26 5.35 6.77
N LYS A 46 5.30 6.44 6.03
CA LYS A 46 4.23 7.43 6.03
C LYS A 46 3.04 6.95 5.23
N ILE A 47 3.31 6.20 4.17
CA ILE A 47 2.30 5.72 3.22
C ILE A 47 2.60 4.26 2.89
N ILE A 48 1.55 3.48 2.75
CA ILE A 48 1.62 2.09 2.26
C ILE A 48 0.78 1.98 1.00
N LEU A 49 1.37 1.45 -0.08
CA LEU A 49 0.65 1.04 -1.28
C LEU A 49 0.48 -0.47 -1.18
N LEU A 50 -0.76 -0.95 -1.07
CA LEU A 50 -1.04 -2.30 -0.60
C LEU A 50 -1.94 -3.06 -1.57
N ASP A 51 -1.44 -4.17 -2.12
CA ASP A 51 -2.22 -5.06 -2.96
C ASP A 51 -3.31 -5.77 -2.13
N VAL A 52 -4.51 -5.86 -2.69
CA VAL A 52 -5.63 -6.54 -2.03
C VAL A 52 -5.37 -8.04 -1.91
N MET A 53 -4.87 -8.66 -2.98
CA MET A 53 -4.65 -10.12 -3.03
C MET A 53 -3.18 -10.46 -2.90
N MET A 54 -2.83 -11.12 -1.80
CA MET A 54 -1.46 -11.56 -1.53
C MET A 54 -1.48 -12.97 -0.97
N PRO A 55 -0.38 -13.75 -1.18
CA PRO A 55 -0.27 -15.09 -0.60
C PRO A 55 -0.03 -15.01 0.90
N GLY A 56 -0.21 -16.15 1.56
CA GLY A 56 0.07 -16.28 2.99
C GLY A 56 -1.19 -16.21 3.83
N LYS A 57 -0.99 -16.10 5.14
CA LYS A 57 -2.09 -16.17 6.11
C LYS A 57 -2.94 -14.90 6.17
N MET A 58 -2.40 -13.80 5.68
CA MET A 58 -3.08 -12.49 5.74
C MET A 58 -3.09 -11.87 4.35
N ASN A 59 -4.27 -11.50 3.86
CA ASN A 59 -4.40 -10.77 2.61
C ASN A 59 -4.31 -9.26 2.86
N GLY A 60 -4.40 -8.48 1.77
CA GLY A 60 -4.28 -7.02 1.86
C GLY A 60 -5.37 -6.35 2.69
N LEU A 61 -6.61 -6.83 2.61
CA LEU A 61 -7.71 -6.24 3.38
C LEU A 61 -7.52 -6.51 4.87
N GLN A 62 -7.06 -7.70 5.24
CA GLN A 62 -6.76 -8.04 6.62
C GLN A 62 -5.60 -7.21 7.16
N MET A 63 -4.57 -7.00 6.34
CA MET A 63 -3.45 -6.15 6.71
C MET A 63 -3.89 -4.69 6.91
N LEU A 64 -4.73 -4.18 6.01
CA LEU A 64 -5.30 -2.84 6.14
C LEU A 64 -5.99 -2.68 7.49
N GLU A 65 -6.83 -3.64 7.86
CA GLU A 65 -7.54 -3.57 9.14
C GLU A 65 -6.56 -3.62 10.31
N ALA A 66 -5.54 -4.47 10.24
CA ALA A 66 -4.52 -4.54 11.29
C ALA A 66 -3.79 -3.21 11.47
N ILE A 67 -3.46 -2.52 10.38
CA ILE A 67 -2.82 -1.20 10.43
C ILE A 67 -3.75 -0.16 11.03
N LYS A 68 -5.01 -0.13 10.59
CA LYS A 68 -5.96 0.93 10.98
C LYS A 68 -6.54 0.75 12.37
N THR A 69 -6.49 -0.44 12.93
CA THR A 69 -7.00 -0.69 14.28
C THR A 69 -5.93 -0.66 15.36
N ASN A 70 -4.66 -0.53 14.98
CA ASN A 70 -3.55 -0.44 15.93
C ASN A 70 -3.21 1.03 16.17
N PRO A 71 -3.29 1.52 17.43
CA PRO A 71 -2.99 2.94 17.73
C PRO A 71 -1.59 3.38 17.31
N GLN A 72 -0.62 2.46 17.20
CA GLN A 72 0.74 2.79 16.80
C GLN A 72 0.90 2.98 15.29
N THR A 73 -0.06 2.49 14.50
CA THR A 73 0.05 2.51 13.02
C THR A 73 -1.17 3.14 12.33
N GLN A 74 -2.22 3.46 13.06
CA GLN A 74 -3.47 3.93 12.44
C GLN A 74 -3.32 5.22 11.65
N ASP A 75 -2.28 6.01 11.91
CA ASP A 75 -2.04 7.26 11.19
C ASP A 75 -1.33 7.05 9.84
N ILE A 76 -0.84 5.85 9.57
CA ILE A 76 -0.23 5.54 8.27
C ILE A 76 -1.33 5.57 7.21
N LEU A 77 -1.07 6.29 6.12
CA LEU A 77 -2.01 6.36 5.01
C LEU A 77 -1.85 5.10 4.15
N VAL A 78 -2.97 4.49 3.77
CA VAL A 78 -2.97 3.25 3.00
C VAL A 78 -3.79 3.42 1.74
N ALA A 79 -3.16 3.22 0.58
CA ALA A 79 -3.85 3.13 -0.70
C ALA A 79 -3.90 1.66 -1.10
N MET A 80 -5.10 1.16 -1.36
CA MET A 80 -5.29 -0.21 -1.84
C MET A 80 -5.12 -0.26 -3.35
N ILE A 81 -4.54 -1.35 -3.84
CA ILE A 81 -4.40 -1.60 -5.28
C ILE A 81 -4.98 -2.98 -5.55
N SER A 82 -5.95 -3.07 -6.47
CA SER A 82 -6.63 -4.32 -6.74
C SER A 82 -6.70 -4.62 -8.23
N ALA A 83 -6.93 -5.89 -8.56
CA ALA A 83 -7.18 -6.31 -9.92
C ALA A 83 -8.59 -5.88 -10.34
N ARG A 84 -8.75 -5.67 -11.66
CA ARG A 84 -10.06 -5.39 -12.25
C ARG A 84 -11.01 -6.55 -11.92
N GLY A 85 -12.24 -6.22 -11.58
CA GLY A 85 -13.25 -7.22 -11.21
C GLY A 85 -13.44 -7.40 -9.72
N GLN A 86 -12.61 -6.78 -8.89
CA GLN A 86 -12.71 -6.85 -7.43
C GLN A 86 -13.45 -5.62 -6.86
N VAL A 87 -14.53 -5.21 -7.52
CA VAL A 87 -15.26 -3.98 -7.15
C VAL A 87 -15.85 -4.09 -5.74
N ALA A 88 -16.30 -5.27 -5.33
CA ALA A 88 -16.84 -5.48 -3.98
C ALA A 88 -15.80 -5.18 -2.90
N ASP A 89 -14.51 -5.36 -3.20
CA ASP A 89 -13.43 -5.08 -2.25
C ASP A 89 -13.23 -3.59 -2.02
N HIS A 90 -13.68 -2.74 -2.95
CA HIS A 90 -13.55 -1.30 -2.81
C HIS A 90 -14.36 -0.79 -1.60
N ASP A 91 -15.61 -1.21 -1.48
CA ASP A 91 -16.45 -0.80 -0.35
C ASP A 91 -15.94 -1.38 0.96
N ASP A 92 -15.49 -2.63 0.95
CA ASP A 92 -14.92 -3.27 2.12
C ASP A 92 -13.64 -2.54 2.56
N ALA A 93 -12.76 -2.19 1.62
CA ALA A 93 -11.53 -1.45 1.90
C ALA A 93 -11.85 -0.09 2.53
N ARG A 94 -12.84 0.61 1.98
CA ARG A 94 -13.26 1.91 2.51
C ARG A 94 -13.75 1.78 3.95
N ARG A 95 -14.58 0.77 4.23
CA ARG A 95 -15.09 0.54 5.59
C ARG A 95 -13.96 0.22 6.57
N ARG A 96 -12.89 -0.44 6.09
CA ARG A 96 -11.74 -0.78 6.93
C ARG A 96 -10.74 0.36 7.07
N GLY A 97 -10.99 1.50 6.42
CA GLY A 97 -10.19 2.70 6.61
C GLY A 97 -9.19 3.03 5.53
N ALA A 98 -9.30 2.42 4.32
CA ALA A 98 -8.42 2.77 3.21
C ALA A 98 -8.55 4.24 2.86
N ASP A 99 -7.43 4.89 2.59
CA ASP A 99 -7.38 6.32 2.25
C ASP A 99 -7.51 6.56 0.75
N ALA A 100 -7.23 5.55 -0.06
CA ALA A 100 -7.41 5.59 -1.51
C ALA A 100 -7.52 4.18 -2.06
N TYR A 101 -7.96 4.07 -3.32
CA TYR A 101 -8.16 2.79 -3.98
C TYR A 101 -7.85 2.95 -5.47
N PHE A 102 -6.94 2.12 -5.97
CA PHE A 102 -6.56 2.11 -7.38
C PHE A 102 -6.82 0.72 -7.96
N VAL A 103 -7.24 0.66 -9.23
CA VAL A 103 -7.55 -0.59 -9.93
C VAL A 103 -6.50 -0.83 -11.00
N LYS A 104 -5.97 -2.06 -11.07
CA LYS A 104 -5.03 -2.46 -12.12
C LYS A 104 -5.78 -2.66 -13.45
N PRO A 105 -5.23 -2.23 -14.58
CA PRO A 105 -3.99 -1.48 -14.70
C PRO A 105 -4.17 -0.02 -14.25
N PHE A 106 -3.28 0.44 -13.39
CA PHE A 106 -3.32 1.80 -12.86
C PHE A 106 -2.29 2.69 -13.56
N SER A 107 -2.47 4.01 -13.43
CA SER A 107 -1.47 4.96 -13.89
C SER A 107 -0.42 5.16 -12.78
N PRO A 108 0.86 4.81 -13.01
CA PRO A 108 1.90 5.08 -12.02
C PRO A 108 2.01 6.56 -11.66
N LEU A 109 1.79 7.44 -12.62
CA LEU A 109 1.84 8.88 -12.38
C LEU A 109 0.70 9.37 -11.50
N GLN A 110 -0.48 8.76 -11.62
CA GLN A 110 -1.61 9.10 -10.75
C GLN A 110 -1.38 8.63 -9.31
N VAL A 111 -0.79 7.44 -9.15
CA VAL A 111 -0.42 6.95 -7.83
C VAL A 111 0.62 7.87 -7.19
N ALA A 112 1.65 8.26 -7.95
CA ALA A 112 2.67 9.18 -7.47
C ALA A 112 2.09 10.54 -7.11
N ALA A 113 1.15 11.05 -7.89
CA ALA A 113 0.49 12.32 -7.61
C ALA A 113 -0.30 12.25 -6.30
N TRP A 114 -1.00 11.14 -6.05
CA TRP A 114 -1.71 10.95 -4.79
C TRP A 114 -0.73 10.93 -3.61
N VAL A 115 0.38 10.18 -3.73
CA VAL A 115 1.40 10.10 -2.67
C VAL A 115 1.93 11.50 -2.37
N ARG A 116 2.30 12.27 -3.41
CA ARG A 116 2.80 13.63 -3.23
C ARG A 116 1.79 14.52 -2.51
N SER A 117 0.52 14.41 -2.87
CA SER A 117 -0.52 15.25 -2.28
C SER A 117 -0.70 15.03 -0.80
N LYS A 118 -0.31 13.85 -0.29
CA LYS A 118 -0.49 13.49 1.11
C LYS A 118 0.68 13.87 2.00
N VAL A 119 1.83 14.19 1.42
CA VAL A 119 3.05 14.52 2.18
C VAL A 119 3.47 15.97 2.03
N GLU A 120 2.77 16.71 1.23
CA GLU A 120 3.01 18.16 1.06
C GLU A 120 2.29 18.99 2.14
#